data_edd6063a440b249458cc67fa1354a85b
#
_entry.id   edd6063a440b249458cc67fa1354a85b
#
_cell.length_a   1.000
_cell.length_b   1.000
_cell.length_c   1.000
_cell.angle_alpha   90.00
_cell.angle_beta   90.00
_cell.angle_gamma   90.00
#
_symmetry.space_group_name_H-M   'P 1'
#
loop_
_entity.id
_entity.type
_entity.pdbx_description
1 polymer ?
#
loop_
_entity_poly.entity_id
_entity_poly.type
_entity_poly.pdbx_seq_one_letter_code
_entity_poly.pdbx_strand_id
1 'polypeptide(L)'
;EELVSALPSPRTVWIMVPAGAPTHSVVDQLASLLQAGDTIIDGGNSYYRDDIAHSQQLAAAGISFIDVGTSGGVWGRERGYCLMIGGPKEPVNALAPLWDALAPGIDTQVRTDDSAPLQDAERGWLHCGPSGAGHYVKMVHNGIEYALMAAYAEGFNILKHANAGAHTNTHDAETAPLAQPEFYQYEIDIPAVAEVWRRGSVIGSWLLDLTASALAQSPELSEFSGRVSDSGEGRWTSIAAIEEGVPTPVLTAALYSRFASRDNDHFAHQVLSAMRKGFGGHDEKQD
;
A
#
# COMPACT_ATOMS: atom_id res chain seq x y z
N GLU A 1 18.81 11.12 23.99
CA GLU A 1 18.87 11.58 25.38
C GLU A 1 18.31 12.99 25.54
N GLU A 2 18.85 14.00 24.82
CA GLU A 2 18.40 15.40 24.90
C GLU A 2 16.88 15.56 24.69
N LEU A 3 16.31 14.93 23.66
CA LEU A 3 14.87 14.97 23.41
C LEU A 3 14.06 14.45 24.62
N VAL A 4 14.43 13.29 25.15
CA VAL A 4 13.71 12.67 26.28
C VAL A 4 13.83 13.53 27.54
N SER A 5 15.00 14.14 27.77
CA SER A 5 15.23 15.02 28.91
C SER A 5 14.42 16.33 28.82
N ALA A 6 14.13 16.80 27.61
CA ALA A 6 13.37 18.03 27.37
C ALA A 6 11.85 17.87 27.49
N LEU A 7 11.35 16.63 27.42
CA LEU A 7 9.90 16.36 27.47
C LEU A 7 9.41 16.24 28.92
N PRO A 8 8.24 16.83 29.26
CA PRO A 8 7.61 16.62 30.57
C PRO A 8 7.05 15.22 30.69
N SER A 9 7.08 14.66 31.92
CA SER A 9 6.42 13.38 32.22
C SER A 9 4.91 13.56 32.42
N PRO A 10 4.08 12.58 31.98
CA PRO A 10 4.43 11.39 31.22
C PRO A 10 4.82 11.75 29.78
N ARG A 11 5.92 11.15 29.30
CA ARG A 11 6.47 11.44 27.99
C ARG A 11 5.77 10.60 26.90
N THR A 12 5.60 11.20 25.73
CA THR A 12 5.19 10.46 24.52
C THR A 12 6.22 10.72 23.42
N VAL A 13 6.80 9.64 22.89
CA VAL A 13 7.79 9.71 21.81
C VAL A 13 7.27 8.97 20.60
N TRP A 14 7.17 9.67 19.45
CA TRP A 14 6.73 9.11 18.18
C TRP A 14 7.93 8.77 17.29
N ILE A 15 8.01 7.50 16.86
CA ILE A 15 9.05 6.97 15.99
C ILE A 15 8.54 6.96 14.54
N MET A 16 9.36 7.46 13.60
CA MET A 16 9.12 7.47 12.16
C MET A 16 10.39 7.05 11.42
N VAL A 17 10.86 5.82 11.67
CA VAL A 17 12.08 5.26 11.05
C VAL A 17 11.71 4.03 10.20
N PRO A 18 12.61 3.57 9.30
CA PRO A 18 12.35 2.35 8.54
C PRO A 18 12.11 1.14 9.42
N ALA A 19 11.19 0.27 9.01
CA ALA A 19 10.84 -0.97 9.72
C ALA A 19 12.03 -1.91 9.94
N GLY A 20 11.92 -2.79 10.91
CA GLY A 20 12.92 -3.80 11.26
C GLY A 20 14.04 -3.26 12.14
N ALA A 21 15.29 -3.55 11.81
CA ALA A 21 16.45 -3.23 12.66
C ALA A 21 16.56 -1.76 13.10
N PRO A 22 16.28 -0.74 12.25
CA PRO A 22 16.25 0.65 12.70
C PRO A 22 15.21 0.91 13.80
N THR A 23 13.98 0.39 13.64
CA THR A 23 12.92 0.53 14.64
C THR A 23 13.28 -0.17 15.94
N HIS A 24 13.76 -1.44 15.88
CA HIS A 24 14.21 -2.18 17.06
C HIS A 24 15.28 -1.39 17.84
N SER A 25 16.30 -0.87 17.15
CA SER A 25 17.38 -0.10 17.80
C SER A 25 16.86 1.15 18.51
N VAL A 26 15.90 1.88 17.90
CA VAL A 26 15.33 3.09 18.52
C VAL A 26 14.45 2.73 19.71
N VAL A 27 13.65 1.66 19.62
CA VAL A 27 12.82 1.17 20.75
C VAL A 27 13.71 0.78 21.93
N ASP A 28 14.80 0.03 21.70
CA ASP A 28 15.75 -0.37 22.76
C ASP A 28 16.42 0.83 23.43
N GLN A 29 16.83 1.83 22.65
CA GLN A 29 17.39 3.07 23.17
C GLN A 29 16.37 3.82 24.03
N LEU A 30 15.13 3.97 23.55
CA LEU A 30 14.06 4.64 24.31
C LEU A 30 13.68 3.88 25.57
N ALA A 31 13.66 2.55 25.53
CA ALA A 31 13.40 1.72 26.70
C ALA A 31 14.39 1.97 27.85
N SER A 32 15.64 2.33 27.53
CA SER A 32 16.65 2.67 28.54
C SER A 32 16.56 4.09 29.09
N LEU A 33 15.81 4.98 28.43
CA LEU A 33 15.70 6.42 28.76
C LEU A 33 14.35 6.81 29.37
N LEU A 34 13.31 6.03 29.05
CA LEU A 34 11.94 6.27 29.48
C LEU A 34 11.64 5.54 30.81
N GLN A 35 10.54 5.89 31.42
CA GLN A 35 10.10 5.34 32.72
C GLN A 35 8.64 4.89 32.69
N ALA A 36 8.19 4.23 33.73
CA ALA A 36 6.81 3.82 33.89
C ALA A 36 5.84 5.01 33.72
N GLY A 37 4.81 4.81 32.90
CA GLY A 37 3.83 5.83 32.50
C GLY A 37 4.17 6.58 31.22
N ASP A 38 5.40 6.46 30.70
CA ASP A 38 5.75 7.00 29.38
C ASP A 38 5.20 6.13 28.25
N THR A 39 5.11 6.69 27.03
CA THR A 39 4.55 6.02 25.85
C THR A 39 5.50 6.13 24.65
N ILE A 40 5.71 5.03 23.96
CA ILE A 40 6.35 4.98 22.64
C ILE A 40 5.27 4.74 21.60
N ILE A 41 5.28 5.53 20.52
CA ILE A 41 4.42 5.35 19.34
C ILE A 41 5.32 4.97 18.16
N ASP A 42 5.03 3.85 17.51
CA ASP A 42 5.59 3.51 16.20
C ASP A 42 4.59 3.89 15.10
N GLY A 43 4.91 4.92 14.32
CA GLY A 43 4.12 5.39 13.20
C GLY A 43 4.74 5.08 11.83
N GLY A 44 5.78 4.24 11.81
CA GLY A 44 6.39 3.73 10.58
C GLY A 44 5.50 2.71 9.85
N ASN A 45 6.01 2.13 8.75
CA ASN A 45 5.37 0.99 8.11
C ASN A 45 5.95 -0.31 8.68
N SER A 46 5.73 -0.55 9.97
CA SER A 46 6.32 -1.67 10.71
C SER A 46 5.51 -2.96 10.58
N TYR A 47 6.17 -4.07 10.88
CA TYR A 47 5.53 -5.38 10.87
C TYR A 47 4.81 -5.62 12.20
N TYR A 48 3.51 -5.88 12.17
CA TYR A 48 2.67 -6.01 13.36
C TYR A 48 3.19 -7.02 14.40
N ARG A 49 3.97 -8.03 14.01
CA ARG A 49 4.56 -9.00 14.94
C ARG A 49 5.69 -8.38 15.76
N ASP A 50 6.42 -7.44 15.17
CA ASP A 50 7.46 -6.69 15.89
C ASP A 50 6.82 -5.79 16.95
N ASP A 51 5.65 -5.19 16.65
CA ASP A 51 4.91 -4.37 17.62
C ASP A 51 4.46 -5.17 18.83
N ILE A 52 3.99 -6.39 18.62
CA ILE A 52 3.61 -7.30 19.71
C ILE A 52 4.83 -7.60 20.60
N ALA A 53 5.99 -7.87 19.97
CA ALA A 53 7.23 -8.14 20.70
C ALA A 53 7.70 -6.91 21.49
N HIS A 54 7.70 -5.72 20.87
CA HIS A 54 8.04 -4.46 21.54
C HIS A 54 7.11 -4.15 22.71
N SER A 55 5.81 -4.33 22.52
CA SER A 55 4.82 -4.13 23.59
C SER A 55 5.08 -5.04 24.78
N GLN A 56 5.39 -6.33 24.56
CA GLN A 56 5.72 -7.27 25.62
C GLN A 56 7.02 -6.91 26.35
N GLN A 57 8.05 -6.50 25.60
CA GLN A 57 9.32 -6.06 26.16
C GLN A 57 9.16 -4.84 27.08
N LEU A 58 8.40 -3.83 26.64
CA LEU A 58 8.23 -2.56 27.34
C LEU A 58 7.27 -2.64 28.53
N ALA A 59 6.32 -3.58 28.50
CA ALA A 59 5.34 -3.77 29.55
C ALA A 59 5.99 -4.02 30.93
N ALA A 60 7.13 -4.74 30.96
CA ALA A 60 7.87 -5.00 32.20
C ALA A 60 8.42 -3.73 32.85
N ALA A 61 8.69 -2.69 32.08
CA ALA A 61 9.14 -1.38 32.53
C ALA A 61 7.97 -0.41 32.80
N GLY A 62 6.73 -0.83 32.56
CA GLY A 62 5.54 0.03 32.67
C GLY A 62 5.44 1.10 31.59
N ILE A 63 6.14 0.91 30.45
CA ILE A 63 6.11 1.81 29.29
C ILE A 63 5.06 1.28 28.30
N SER A 64 4.17 2.15 27.86
CA SER A 64 3.15 1.81 26.87
C SER A 64 3.72 1.84 25.44
N PHE A 65 3.35 0.85 24.62
CA PHE A 65 3.67 0.83 23.20
C PHE A 65 2.39 0.91 22.38
N ILE A 66 2.37 1.83 21.42
CA ILE A 66 1.25 2.07 20.49
C ILE A 66 1.80 1.96 19.08
N ASP A 67 1.15 1.18 18.23
CA ASP A 67 1.43 1.08 16.82
C ASP A 67 0.39 1.87 16.02
N VAL A 68 0.84 2.68 15.05
CA VAL A 68 -0.03 3.56 14.27
C VAL A 68 0.23 3.37 12.78
N GLY A 69 -0.61 2.56 12.15
CA GLY A 69 -0.67 2.48 10.70
C GLY A 69 -1.20 3.79 10.11
N THR A 70 -0.37 4.47 9.34
CA THR A 70 -0.66 5.79 8.79
C THR A 70 -0.88 5.71 7.28
N SER A 71 -2.01 6.21 6.76
CA SER A 71 -2.27 6.36 5.34
C SER A 71 -2.54 7.83 5.00
N GLY A 72 -1.98 8.31 3.87
CA GLY A 72 -2.04 9.70 3.42
C GLY A 72 -0.75 10.17 2.73
N GLY A 73 0.35 9.49 2.99
CA GLY A 73 1.66 9.74 2.37
C GLY A 73 2.09 11.20 2.50
N VAL A 74 2.69 11.73 1.44
CA VAL A 74 3.20 13.12 1.42
C VAL A 74 2.09 14.18 1.50
N TRP A 75 0.85 13.80 1.23
CA TRP A 75 -0.32 14.71 1.24
C TRP A 75 -1.03 14.77 2.61
N GLY A 76 -0.58 14.00 3.57
CA GLY A 76 -1.23 13.96 4.88
C GLY A 76 -1.18 15.27 5.65
N ARG A 77 -0.18 16.14 5.35
CA ARG A 77 -0.11 17.48 5.94
C ARG A 77 -1.30 18.36 5.55
N GLU A 78 -1.74 18.26 4.29
CA GLU A 78 -2.84 19.08 3.74
C GLU A 78 -4.20 18.40 3.91
N ARG A 79 -4.23 17.06 3.88
CA ARG A 79 -5.46 16.27 3.85
C ARG A 79 -5.79 15.58 5.16
N GLY A 80 -4.87 15.55 6.13
CA GLY A 80 -4.92 14.70 7.29
C GLY A 80 -4.49 13.26 6.98
N TYR A 81 -4.21 12.50 8.03
CA TYR A 81 -3.80 11.09 7.96
C TYR A 81 -4.92 10.18 8.44
N CYS A 82 -5.27 9.16 7.67
CA CYS A 82 -6.07 8.06 8.18
C CYS A 82 -5.20 7.23 9.14
N LEU A 83 -5.61 7.12 10.41
CA LEU A 83 -4.82 6.49 11.47
C LEU A 83 -5.50 5.21 11.97
N MET A 84 -4.79 4.09 11.84
CA MET A 84 -5.18 2.77 12.35
C MET A 84 -4.31 2.45 13.56
N ILE A 85 -4.88 2.46 14.77
CA ILE A 85 -4.14 2.51 16.02
C ILE A 85 -4.29 1.20 16.78
N GLY A 86 -3.18 0.57 17.13
CA GLY A 86 -3.10 -0.57 18.03
C GLY A 86 -2.41 -0.20 19.34
N GLY A 87 -2.83 -0.80 20.46
CA GLY A 87 -2.20 -0.55 21.75
C GLY A 87 -3.16 -0.66 22.92
N PRO A 88 -2.67 -0.45 24.16
CA PRO A 88 -3.50 -0.41 25.34
C PRO A 88 -4.53 0.72 25.27
N LYS A 89 -5.78 0.43 25.65
CA LYS A 89 -6.93 1.33 25.45
C LYS A 89 -6.76 2.69 26.17
N GLU A 90 -6.29 2.67 27.41
CA GLU A 90 -6.17 3.88 28.21
C GLU A 90 -5.12 4.86 27.62
N PRO A 91 -3.87 4.46 27.27
CA PRO A 91 -2.92 5.33 26.59
C PRO A 91 -3.41 5.83 25.23
N VAL A 92 -4.05 4.97 24.41
CA VAL A 92 -4.63 5.39 23.12
C VAL A 92 -5.69 6.47 23.33
N ASN A 93 -6.62 6.28 24.27
CA ASN A 93 -7.66 7.27 24.54
C ASN A 93 -7.10 8.58 25.12
N ALA A 94 -6.05 8.51 25.94
CA ALA A 94 -5.41 9.71 26.49
C ALA A 94 -4.78 10.59 25.40
N LEU A 95 -4.42 10.00 24.27
CA LEU A 95 -3.85 10.68 23.11
C LEU A 95 -4.90 11.08 22.05
N ALA A 96 -6.20 10.97 22.33
CA ALA A 96 -7.26 11.38 21.39
C ALA A 96 -7.06 12.80 20.80
N PRO A 97 -6.63 13.82 21.57
CA PRO A 97 -6.36 15.15 20.97
C PRO A 97 -5.24 15.14 19.91
N LEU A 98 -4.26 14.22 20.03
CA LEU A 98 -3.21 14.05 19.04
C LEU A 98 -3.78 13.41 17.76
N TRP A 99 -4.61 12.37 17.91
CA TRP A 99 -5.25 11.71 16.78
C TRP A 99 -6.17 12.68 16.04
N ASP A 100 -7.00 13.43 16.74
CA ASP A 100 -7.88 14.46 16.16
C ASP A 100 -7.10 15.55 15.42
N ALA A 101 -5.92 15.92 15.89
CA ALA A 101 -5.09 16.95 15.24
C ALA A 101 -4.41 16.45 13.95
N LEU A 102 -4.15 15.15 13.84
CA LEU A 102 -3.48 14.53 12.68
C LEU A 102 -4.47 14.00 11.65
N ALA A 103 -5.67 13.60 12.08
CA ALA A 103 -6.68 12.99 11.23
C ALA A 103 -7.38 14.01 10.32
N PRO A 104 -8.03 13.57 9.22
CA PRO A 104 -8.70 14.45 8.27
C PRO A 104 -9.88 15.24 8.86
N GLY A 105 -10.49 14.73 9.90
CA GLY A 105 -11.71 15.30 10.48
C GLY A 105 -13.00 14.89 9.76
N ILE A 106 -14.13 15.25 10.37
CA ILE A 106 -15.46 14.80 9.94
C ILE A 106 -15.90 15.39 8.60
N ASP A 107 -15.43 16.59 8.26
CA ASP A 107 -15.93 17.34 7.09
C ASP A 107 -15.37 16.80 5.75
N THR A 108 -14.52 15.79 5.78
CA THR A 108 -13.89 15.25 4.57
C THR A 108 -14.78 14.30 3.77
N GLN A 109 -15.78 13.68 4.42
CA GLN A 109 -16.74 12.77 3.80
C GLN A 109 -18.11 12.93 4.42
N VAL A 110 -19.15 12.63 3.64
CA VAL A 110 -20.52 12.54 4.16
C VAL A 110 -20.61 11.35 5.11
N ARG A 111 -21.26 11.53 6.24
CA ARG A 111 -21.48 10.46 7.22
C ARG A 111 -22.29 9.31 6.60
N THR A 112 -21.93 8.08 6.95
CA THR A 112 -22.66 6.88 6.53
C THR A 112 -24.03 6.78 7.22
N ASP A 113 -24.10 7.22 8.48
CA ASP A 113 -25.33 7.27 9.27
C ASP A 113 -25.36 8.53 10.16
N ASP A 114 -26.12 9.54 9.73
CA ASP A 114 -26.26 10.79 10.46
C ASP A 114 -27.11 10.67 11.74
N SER A 115 -27.84 9.57 11.90
CA SER A 115 -28.69 9.33 13.06
C SER A 115 -27.92 8.69 14.23
N ALA A 116 -26.77 8.06 13.97
CA ALA A 116 -25.94 7.45 14.99
C ALA A 116 -25.07 8.49 15.71
N PRO A 117 -24.63 8.23 16.96
CA PRO A 117 -23.62 9.04 17.65
C PRO A 117 -22.31 9.06 16.84
N LEU A 118 -21.64 10.21 16.84
CA LEU A 118 -20.35 10.37 16.17
C LEU A 118 -19.31 9.40 16.73
N GLN A 119 -18.61 8.70 15.83
CA GLN A 119 -17.53 7.76 16.15
C GLN A 119 -16.16 8.34 15.75
N ASP A 120 -15.10 7.89 16.40
CA ASP A 120 -13.74 8.30 16.09
C ASP A 120 -13.33 7.94 14.65
N ALA A 121 -13.83 6.80 14.15
CA ALA A 121 -13.62 6.39 12.75
C ALA A 121 -14.13 7.43 11.73
N GLU A 122 -15.19 8.16 12.04
CA GLU A 122 -15.74 9.22 11.18
C GLU A 122 -14.86 10.47 11.16
N ARG A 123 -13.95 10.61 12.14
CA ARG A 123 -12.91 11.66 12.19
C ARG A 123 -11.65 11.27 11.41
N GLY A 124 -11.52 9.98 11.03
CA GLY A 124 -10.37 9.44 10.28
C GLY A 124 -9.34 8.72 11.13
N TRP A 125 -9.63 8.38 12.40
CA TRP A 125 -8.80 7.52 13.21
C TRP A 125 -9.61 6.46 13.96
N LEU A 126 -8.99 5.30 14.24
CA LEU A 126 -9.65 4.20 14.91
C LEU A 126 -8.67 3.43 15.82
N HIS A 127 -9.07 3.18 17.08
CA HIS A 127 -8.42 2.17 17.91
C HIS A 127 -8.85 0.77 17.43
N CYS A 128 -7.98 0.11 16.69
CA CYS A 128 -8.27 -1.18 16.03
C CYS A 128 -8.19 -2.38 16.98
N GLY A 129 -7.52 -2.24 18.14
CA GLY A 129 -7.34 -3.33 19.09
C GLY A 129 -6.02 -3.24 19.86
N PRO A 130 -5.55 -4.37 20.44
CA PRO A 130 -4.28 -4.42 21.18
C PRO A 130 -3.08 -4.11 20.27
N SER A 131 -1.89 -4.01 20.88
CA SER A 131 -0.65 -3.74 20.13
C SER A 131 -0.45 -4.70 18.99
N GLY A 132 -0.10 -4.16 17.82
CA GLY A 132 0.00 -4.82 16.52
C GLY A 132 -1.28 -4.70 15.68
N ALA A 133 -2.45 -4.39 16.25
CA ALA A 133 -3.70 -4.31 15.51
C ALA A 133 -3.73 -3.14 14.50
N GLY A 134 -3.08 -2.03 14.81
CA GLY A 134 -2.96 -0.88 13.91
C GLY A 134 -2.20 -1.21 12.64
N HIS A 135 -0.97 -1.70 12.79
CA HIS A 135 -0.15 -2.13 11.65
C HIS A 135 -0.72 -3.36 10.93
N TYR A 136 -1.42 -4.26 11.63
CA TYR A 136 -2.15 -5.36 11.00
C TYR A 136 -3.22 -4.83 10.03
N VAL A 137 -4.09 -3.92 10.48
CA VAL A 137 -5.11 -3.30 9.63
C VAL A 137 -4.46 -2.50 8.48
N LYS A 138 -3.35 -1.80 8.78
CA LYS A 138 -2.60 -1.04 7.77
C LYS A 138 -1.99 -1.92 6.68
N MET A 139 -1.40 -3.08 7.01
CA MET A 139 -0.83 -3.96 5.98
C MET A 139 -1.91 -4.51 5.05
N VAL A 140 -3.11 -4.83 5.58
CA VAL A 140 -4.25 -5.27 4.76
C VAL A 140 -4.72 -4.14 3.85
N HIS A 141 -4.82 -2.91 4.37
CA HIS A 141 -5.09 -1.72 3.56
C HIS A 141 -4.10 -1.61 2.38
N ASN A 142 -2.80 -1.78 2.63
CA ASN A 142 -1.80 -1.71 1.57
C ASN A 142 -1.89 -2.90 0.59
N GLY A 143 -2.28 -4.08 1.03
CA GLY A 143 -2.60 -5.20 0.14
C GLY A 143 -3.72 -4.85 -0.84
N ILE A 144 -4.79 -4.21 -0.35
CA ILE A 144 -5.90 -3.71 -1.18
C ILE A 144 -5.41 -2.60 -2.13
N GLU A 145 -4.59 -1.67 -1.63
CA GLU A 145 -3.99 -0.60 -2.43
C GLU A 145 -3.19 -1.17 -3.62
N TYR A 146 -2.36 -2.20 -3.41
CA TYR A 146 -1.61 -2.87 -4.47
C TYR A 146 -2.54 -3.45 -5.55
N ALA A 147 -3.63 -4.08 -5.15
CA ALA A 147 -4.60 -4.66 -6.05
C ALA A 147 -5.35 -3.60 -6.88
N LEU A 148 -5.76 -2.50 -6.26
CA LEU A 148 -6.38 -1.38 -6.95
C LEU A 148 -5.43 -0.74 -7.97
N MET A 149 -4.16 -0.52 -7.58
CA MET A 149 -3.14 0.00 -8.49
C MET A 149 -2.90 -0.92 -9.68
N ALA A 150 -2.82 -2.23 -9.45
CA ALA A 150 -2.64 -3.22 -10.52
C ALA A 150 -3.84 -3.23 -11.46
N ALA A 151 -5.07 -3.20 -10.95
CA ALA A 151 -6.29 -3.18 -11.77
C ALA A 151 -6.35 -1.94 -12.66
N TYR A 152 -6.03 -0.75 -12.15
CA TYR A 152 -5.94 0.46 -12.99
C TYR A 152 -4.84 0.33 -14.04
N ALA A 153 -3.65 -0.13 -13.67
CA ALA A 153 -2.53 -0.27 -14.60
C ALA A 153 -2.87 -1.23 -15.75
N GLU A 154 -3.44 -2.39 -15.45
CA GLU A 154 -3.89 -3.36 -16.47
C GLU A 154 -4.97 -2.78 -17.37
N GLY A 155 -5.97 -2.10 -16.81
CA GLY A 155 -7.04 -1.45 -17.56
C GLY A 155 -6.52 -0.37 -18.52
N PHE A 156 -5.67 0.53 -18.05
CA PHE A 156 -5.04 1.55 -18.90
C PHE A 156 -4.10 0.94 -19.94
N ASN A 157 -3.42 -0.16 -19.63
CA ASN A 157 -2.58 -0.88 -20.59
C ASN A 157 -3.43 -1.51 -21.72
N ILE A 158 -4.62 -2.05 -21.43
CA ILE A 158 -5.56 -2.51 -22.46
C ILE A 158 -5.95 -1.35 -23.38
N LEU A 159 -6.29 -0.18 -22.83
CA LEU A 159 -6.65 1.00 -23.63
C LEU A 159 -5.47 1.50 -24.49
N LYS A 160 -4.25 1.43 -23.97
CA LYS A 160 -3.02 1.78 -24.71
C LYS A 160 -2.82 0.91 -25.94
N HIS A 161 -3.24 -0.36 -25.89
CA HIS A 161 -3.12 -1.33 -26.99
C HIS A 161 -4.42 -1.48 -27.81
N ALA A 162 -5.40 -0.60 -27.61
CA ALA A 162 -6.69 -0.68 -28.32
C ALA A 162 -6.58 -0.46 -29.85
N ASN A 163 -5.42 -0.04 -30.36
CA ASN A 163 -5.12 0.13 -31.79
C ASN A 163 -4.27 -1.02 -32.36
N ALA A 164 -4.21 -2.17 -31.71
CA ALA A 164 -3.42 -3.32 -32.18
C ALA A 164 -3.80 -3.81 -33.56
N GLY A 165 -5.07 -3.61 -33.98
CA GLY A 165 -5.57 -4.02 -35.31
C GLY A 165 -5.16 -3.10 -36.46
N ALA A 166 -4.63 -1.90 -36.18
CA ALA A 166 -4.09 -1.00 -37.22
C ALA A 166 -2.64 -1.38 -37.59
N HIS A 167 -1.97 -2.20 -36.80
CA HIS A 167 -0.60 -2.65 -37.05
C HIS A 167 -0.60 -3.98 -37.80
N THR A 168 0.21 -4.10 -38.86
CA THR A 168 0.38 -5.34 -39.61
C THR A 168 1.19 -6.32 -38.76
N ASN A 169 0.52 -7.29 -38.13
CA ASN A 169 1.21 -8.38 -37.44
C ASN A 169 1.71 -9.41 -38.50
N THR A 170 2.99 -9.77 -38.43
CA THR A 170 3.52 -10.89 -39.19
C THR A 170 2.85 -12.17 -38.69
N HIS A 171 2.03 -12.77 -39.56
CA HIS A 171 1.42 -14.08 -39.29
C HIS A 171 2.48 -15.18 -39.43
N ASP A 172 2.70 -15.91 -38.34
CA ASP A 172 3.53 -17.10 -38.35
C ASP A 172 2.86 -18.23 -37.57
N ALA A 173 3.40 -19.44 -37.67
CA ALA A 173 2.85 -20.62 -37.01
C ALA A 173 2.97 -20.60 -35.48
N GLU A 174 3.70 -19.65 -34.93
CA GLU A 174 4.06 -19.59 -33.50
C GLU A 174 3.34 -18.48 -32.73
N THR A 175 2.74 -17.52 -33.44
CA THR A 175 2.03 -16.39 -32.87
C THR A 175 0.57 -16.42 -33.23
N ALA A 176 -0.32 -16.50 -32.27
CA ALA A 176 -1.75 -16.43 -32.51
C ALA A 176 -2.12 -15.09 -33.16
N PRO A 177 -2.75 -15.09 -34.32
CA PRO A 177 -3.14 -13.85 -34.98
C PRO A 177 -4.30 -13.17 -34.24
N LEU A 178 -4.40 -11.85 -34.36
CA LEU A 178 -5.58 -11.11 -33.95
C LEU A 178 -6.75 -11.51 -34.83
N ALA A 179 -7.79 -12.13 -34.27
CA ALA A 179 -8.84 -12.81 -35.05
C ALA A 179 -9.71 -11.86 -35.89
N GLN A 180 -9.92 -10.65 -35.39
CA GLN A 180 -10.78 -9.63 -36.01
C GLN A 180 -10.16 -8.25 -35.81
N PRO A 181 -9.10 -7.91 -36.55
CA PRO A 181 -8.33 -6.67 -36.34
C PRO A 181 -9.16 -5.39 -36.47
N GLU A 182 -10.25 -5.43 -37.26
CA GLU A 182 -11.17 -4.29 -37.44
C GLU A 182 -11.84 -3.84 -36.15
N PHE A 183 -11.92 -4.68 -35.11
CA PHE A 183 -12.48 -4.32 -33.79
C PHE A 183 -11.46 -3.70 -32.83
N TYR A 184 -10.20 -3.60 -33.24
CA TYR A 184 -9.11 -3.11 -32.40
C TYR A 184 -8.35 -1.97 -33.09
N GLN A 185 -9.08 -0.95 -33.53
CA GLN A 185 -8.53 0.20 -34.28
C GLN A 185 -8.94 1.52 -33.62
N TYR A 186 -8.81 1.59 -32.28
CA TYR A 186 -9.18 2.77 -31.52
C TYR A 186 -7.95 3.56 -31.11
N GLU A 187 -7.89 4.83 -31.47
CA GLU A 187 -6.96 5.79 -30.90
C GLU A 187 -7.60 6.43 -29.66
N ILE A 188 -7.21 5.97 -28.49
CA ILE A 188 -7.81 6.39 -27.23
C ILE A 188 -6.92 7.43 -26.54
N ASP A 189 -7.49 8.59 -26.24
CA ASP A 189 -6.88 9.60 -25.37
C ASP A 189 -6.97 9.13 -23.90
N ILE A 190 -5.92 8.44 -23.45
CA ILE A 190 -5.86 7.84 -22.11
C ILE A 190 -5.94 8.90 -21.00
N PRO A 191 -5.23 10.05 -21.04
CA PRO A 191 -5.42 11.14 -20.10
C PRO A 191 -6.88 11.61 -20.00
N ALA A 192 -7.59 11.75 -21.12
CA ALA A 192 -9.00 12.16 -21.11
C ALA A 192 -9.91 11.06 -20.51
N VAL A 193 -9.62 9.78 -20.75
CA VAL A 193 -10.33 8.67 -20.11
C VAL A 193 -10.12 8.68 -18.61
N ALA A 194 -8.90 8.85 -18.13
CA ALA A 194 -8.60 8.94 -16.71
C ALA A 194 -9.36 10.12 -16.06
N GLU A 195 -9.38 11.27 -16.72
CA GLU A 195 -10.09 12.47 -16.25
C GLU A 195 -11.61 12.24 -16.19
N VAL A 196 -12.23 11.61 -17.18
CA VAL A 196 -13.67 11.36 -17.12
C VAL A 196 -14.04 10.32 -16.09
N TRP A 197 -13.22 9.29 -15.88
CA TRP A 197 -13.49 8.26 -14.88
C TRP A 197 -13.38 8.79 -13.46
N ARG A 198 -12.42 9.67 -13.16
CA ARG A 198 -12.31 10.25 -11.81
C ARG A 198 -13.46 11.17 -11.45
N ARG A 199 -14.24 11.66 -12.44
CA ARG A 199 -15.33 12.64 -12.23
C ARG A 199 -16.71 12.02 -11.99
N GLY A 200 -16.77 10.82 -11.48
CA GLY A 200 -18.04 10.26 -11.03
C GLY A 200 -18.33 8.85 -11.53
N SER A 201 -17.34 8.14 -12.08
CA SER A 201 -17.49 6.72 -12.31
C SER A 201 -17.43 5.94 -11.01
N VAL A 202 -18.00 4.73 -11.01
CA VAL A 202 -18.02 3.83 -9.84
C VAL A 202 -16.62 3.42 -9.38
N ILE A 203 -15.62 3.51 -10.25
CA ILE A 203 -14.20 3.25 -9.95
C ILE A 203 -13.43 4.50 -9.49
N GLY A 204 -14.11 5.62 -9.26
CA GLY A 204 -13.47 6.84 -8.74
C GLY A 204 -12.77 6.59 -7.40
N SER A 205 -11.54 7.06 -7.28
CA SER A 205 -10.74 6.94 -6.04
C SER A 205 -9.62 7.96 -6.04
N TRP A 206 -9.01 8.21 -4.88
CA TRP A 206 -7.82 9.06 -4.83
C TRP A 206 -6.64 8.47 -5.65
N LEU A 207 -6.50 7.16 -5.72
CA LEU A 207 -5.49 6.53 -6.61
C LEU A 207 -5.74 6.87 -8.08
N LEU A 208 -6.99 6.92 -8.50
CA LEU A 208 -7.34 7.35 -9.86
C LEU A 208 -7.09 8.85 -10.08
N ASP A 209 -7.32 9.69 -9.08
CA ASP A 209 -6.96 11.12 -9.14
C ASP A 209 -5.46 11.32 -9.36
N LEU A 210 -4.63 10.57 -8.63
CA LEU A 210 -3.18 10.59 -8.79
C LEU A 210 -2.74 10.07 -10.17
N THR A 211 -3.39 9.01 -10.66
CA THR A 211 -3.15 8.46 -11.99
C THR A 211 -3.49 9.48 -13.08
N ALA A 212 -4.65 10.12 -13.00
CA ALA A 212 -5.05 11.15 -13.96
C ALA A 212 -4.10 12.36 -13.94
N SER A 213 -3.63 12.77 -12.75
CA SER A 213 -2.64 13.84 -12.63
C SER A 213 -1.30 13.48 -13.29
N ALA A 214 -0.83 12.26 -13.11
CA ALA A 214 0.41 11.78 -13.74
C ALA A 214 0.27 11.74 -15.28
N LEU A 215 -0.81 11.16 -15.78
CA LEU A 215 -1.09 11.06 -17.22
C LEU A 215 -1.29 12.43 -17.87
N ALA A 216 -1.87 13.41 -17.17
CA ALA A 216 -2.00 14.77 -17.68
C ALA A 216 -0.64 15.49 -17.82
N GLN A 217 0.34 15.16 -16.95
CA GLN A 217 1.69 15.72 -17.02
C GLN A 217 2.57 14.99 -18.03
N SER A 218 2.43 13.67 -18.13
CA SER A 218 3.21 12.81 -19.03
C SER A 218 2.31 11.69 -19.58
N PRO A 219 1.66 11.90 -20.75
CA PRO A 219 0.74 10.91 -21.33
C PRO A 219 1.37 9.54 -21.62
N GLU A 220 2.67 9.52 -21.88
CA GLU A 220 3.42 8.29 -22.18
C GLU A 220 4.16 7.73 -20.96
N LEU A 221 4.18 8.44 -19.83
CA LEU A 221 4.91 8.07 -18.61
C LEU A 221 6.37 7.67 -18.85
N SER A 222 7.01 8.26 -19.86
CA SER A 222 8.34 7.88 -20.36
C SER A 222 9.48 8.08 -19.35
N GLU A 223 9.26 8.88 -18.31
CA GLU A 223 10.19 9.08 -17.20
C GLU A 223 10.24 7.92 -16.21
N PHE A 224 9.29 6.98 -16.28
CA PHE A 224 9.22 5.81 -15.40
C PHE A 224 9.71 4.55 -16.12
N SER A 225 10.61 3.81 -15.48
CA SER A 225 11.15 2.56 -16.02
C SER A 225 10.23 1.33 -15.84
N GLY A 226 9.10 1.49 -15.17
CA GLY A 226 8.18 0.40 -14.88
C GLY A 226 8.60 -0.53 -13.72
N ARG A 227 9.72 -0.25 -13.03
CA ARG A 227 10.16 -1.04 -11.85
C ARG A 227 9.38 -0.60 -10.60
N VAL A 228 8.63 -1.51 -10.00
CA VAL A 228 7.77 -1.23 -8.86
C VAL A 228 8.26 -1.97 -7.62
N SER A 229 8.67 -1.21 -6.60
CA SER A 229 9.09 -1.76 -5.30
C SER A 229 7.89 -2.20 -4.45
N ASP A 230 8.15 -3.11 -3.52
CA ASP A 230 7.24 -3.39 -2.40
C ASP A 230 7.97 -3.10 -1.08
N SER A 231 7.26 -2.53 -0.11
CA SER A 231 7.78 -2.14 1.20
C SER A 231 7.49 -3.17 2.31
N GLY A 232 6.95 -4.33 1.94
CA GLY A 232 6.74 -5.47 2.84
C GLY A 232 5.27 -5.75 3.14
N GLU A 233 4.40 -4.76 3.19
CA GLU A 233 3.01 -4.90 3.63
C GLU A 233 2.20 -5.88 2.78
N GLY A 234 2.39 -5.86 1.44
CA GLY A 234 1.75 -6.82 0.54
C GLY A 234 2.20 -8.27 0.80
N ARG A 235 3.46 -8.47 1.20
CA ARG A 235 3.98 -9.77 1.60
C ARG A 235 3.35 -10.21 2.92
N TRP A 236 3.34 -9.34 3.93
CA TRP A 236 2.78 -9.65 5.24
C TRP A 236 1.29 -9.95 5.15
N THR A 237 0.54 -9.20 4.32
CA THR A 237 -0.88 -9.48 4.03
C THR A 237 -1.06 -10.87 3.43
N SER A 238 -0.24 -11.24 2.44
CA SER A 238 -0.32 -12.56 1.80
C SER A 238 0.04 -13.69 2.76
N ILE A 239 1.05 -13.50 3.62
CA ILE A 239 1.45 -14.47 4.66
C ILE A 239 0.32 -14.63 5.69
N ALA A 240 -0.26 -13.53 6.16
CA ALA A 240 -1.38 -13.59 7.11
C ALA A 240 -2.57 -14.35 6.50
N ALA A 241 -2.93 -14.06 5.26
CA ALA A 241 -4.01 -14.76 4.55
C ALA A 241 -3.76 -16.29 4.45
N ILE A 242 -2.50 -16.70 4.18
CA ILE A 242 -2.13 -18.13 4.15
C ILE A 242 -2.28 -18.76 5.54
N GLU A 243 -1.78 -18.11 6.58
CA GLU A 243 -1.85 -18.63 7.96
C GLU A 243 -3.30 -18.69 8.49
N GLU A 244 -4.14 -17.76 8.07
CA GLU A 244 -5.57 -17.69 8.43
C GLU A 244 -6.45 -18.59 7.54
N GLY A 245 -5.91 -19.16 6.46
CA GLY A 245 -6.67 -19.96 5.50
C GLY A 245 -7.63 -19.14 4.63
N VAL A 246 -7.34 -17.86 4.43
CA VAL A 246 -8.17 -16.93 3.64
C VAL A 246 -7.65 -16.84 2.21
N PRO A 247 -8.46 -17.12 1.17
CA PRO A 247 -8.02 -17.00 -0.21
C PRO A 247 -7.91 -15.52 -0.64
N THR A 248 -6.74 -15.13 -1.15
CA THR A 248 -6.45 -13.77 -1.61
C THR A 248 -5.82 -13.73 -3.01
N PRO A 249 -6.46 -14.32 -4.05
CA PRO A 249 -5.86 -14.43 -5.37
C PRO A 249 -5.53 -13.05 -6.00
N VAL A 250 -6.39 -12.06 -5.80
CA VAL A 250 -6.22 -10.71 -6.39
C VAL A 250 -5.03 -9.96 -5.74
N LEU A 251 -4.96 -9.96 -4.41
CA LEU A 251 -3.88 -9.30 -3.68
C LEU A 251 -2.51 -9.95 -3.97
N THR A 252 -2.50 -11.29 -4.00
CA THR A 252 -1.29 -12.07 -4.27
C THR A 252 -0.80 -11.85 -5.70
N ALA A 253 -1.70 -11.83 -6.70
CA ALA A 253 -1.35 -11.52 -8.09
C ALA A 253 -0.73 -10.12 -8.22
N ALA A 254 -1.31 -9.11 -7.57
CA ALA A 254 -0.78 -7.74 -7.57
C ALA A 254 0.63 -7.65 -6.93
N LEU A 255 0.88 -8.41 -5.86
CA LEU A 255 2.22 -8.51 -5.26
C LEU A 255 3.22 -9.15 -6.23
N TYR A 256 2.85 -10.24 -6.89
CA TYR A 256 3.72 -10.95 -7.84
C TYR A 256 4.01 -10.11 -9.10
N SER A 257 3.06 -9.31 -9.55
CA SER A 257 3.29 -8.34 -10.62
C SER A 257 4.43 -7.36 -10.26
N ARG A 258 4.53 -6.93 -8.99
CA ARG A 258 5.68 -6.11 -8.53
C ARG A 258 7.00 -6.89 -8.55
N PHE A 259 6.98 -8.18 -8.29
CA PHE A 259 8.19 -9.01 -8.41
C PHE A 259 8.63 -9.15 -9.87
N ALA A 260 7.68 -9.43 -10.78
CA ALA A 260 7.93 -9.51 -12.21
C ALA A 260 8.47 -8.18 -12.78
N SER A 261 7.96 -7.04 -12.33
CA SER A 261 8.44 -5.71 -12.77
C SER A 261 9.93 -5.45 -12.46
N ARG A 262 10.57 -6.30 -11.67
CA ARG A 262 11.98 -6.23 -11.28
C ARG A 262 12.83 -7.37 -11.85
N ASP A 263 12.34 -8.03 -12.90
CA ASP A 263 12.97 -9.15 -13.60
C ASP A 263 13.20 -10.41 -12.74
N ASN A 264 12.44 -10.58 -11.65
CA ASN A 264 12.57 -11.76 -10.78
C ASN A 264 12.00 -13.04 -11.42
N ASP A 265 11.35 -12.94 -12.58
CA ASP A 265 10.80 -14.04 -13.38
C ASP A 265 11.62 -14.33 -14.66
N HIS A 266 12.72 -13.61 -14.90
CA HIS A 266 13.54 -13.76 -16.10
C HIS A 266 13.98 -15.23 -16.34
N PHE A 267 14.49 -15.92 -15.31
CA PHE A 267 14.91 -17.32 -15.43
C PHE A 267 13.72 -18.24 -15.77
N ALA A 268 12.53 -17.97 -15.24
CA ALA A 268 11.33 -18.75 -15.58
C ALA A 268 10.99 -18.60 -17.08
N HIS A 269 11.09 -17.39 -17.63
CA HIS A 269 10.91 -17.16 -19.06
C HIS A 269 11.96 -17.88 -19.91
N GLN A 270 13.25 -17.89 -19.50
CA GLN A 270 14.30 -18.65 -20.15
C GLN A 270 13.99 -20.16 -20.18
N VAL A 271 13.48 -20.72 -19.06
CA VAL A 271 13.08 -22.13 -19.00
C VAL A 271 11.91 -22.42 -19.94
N LEU A 272 10.91 -21.55 -20.03
CA LEU A 272 9.79 -21.69 -20.96
C LEU A 272 10.29 -21.68 -22.43
N SER A 273 11.18 -20.77 -22.76
CA SER A 273 11.78 -20.68 -24.11
C SER A 273 12.59 -21.95 -24.44
N ALA A 274 13.44 -22.40 -23.51
CA ALA A 274 14.21 -23.62 -23.70
C ALA A 274 13.34 -24.88 -23.88
N MET A 275 12.22 -24.99 -23.13
CA MET A 275 11.27 -26.10 -23.32
C MET A 275 10.60 -26.02 -24.69
N ARG A 276 10.15 -24.84 -25.16
CA ARG A 276 9.57 -24.67 -26.50
C ARG A 276 10.55 -25.09 -27.60
N LYS A 277 11.80 -24.68 -27.48
CA LYS A 277 12.87 -25.12 -28.42
C LYS A 277 13.06 -26.63 -28.35
N GLY A 278 13.10 -27.22 -27.15
CA GLY A 278 13.36 -28.64 -26.95
C GLY A 278 12.32 -29.57 -27.54
N PHE A 279 11.03 -29.24 -27.43
CA PHE A 279 9.96 -30.11 -27.96
C PHE A 279 9.46 -29.67 -29.35
N GLY A 280 9.51 -28.38 -29.69
CA GLY A 280 8.94 -27.84 -30.92
C GLY A 280 9.98 -27.41 -31.96
N GLY A 281 11.26 -27.33 -31.61
CA GLY A 281 12.32 -26.82 -32.49
C GLY A 281 12.23 -25.30 -32.75
N HIS A 282 11.42 -24.56 -31.96
CA HIS A 282 11.20 -23.12 -32.13
C HIS A 282 12.36 -22.34 -31.54
N ASP A 283 13.08 -21.57 -32.35
CA ASP A 283 14.08 -20.61 -31.88
C ASP A 283 13.41 -19.31 -31.44
N GLU A 284 14.00 -18.65 -30.43
CA GLU A 284 13.54 -17.33 -29.99
C GLU A 284 13.66 -16.33 -31.14
N LYS A 285 12.60 -15.54 -31.33
CA LYS A 285 12.63 -14.41 -32.27
C LYS A 285 13.49 -13.31 -31.68
N GLN A 286 14.38 -12.75 -32.50
CA GLN A 286 15.09 -11.52 -32.16
C GLN A 286 14.23 -10.36 -32.66
N ASP A 287 13.87 -9.44 -31.75
CA ASP A 287 13.16 -8.20 -32.04
C ASP A 287 14.05 -7.23 -32.86
#